data_6e2b1d3ee3004a861d3002f5586dbd70
#
_entry.id   6e2b1d3ee3004a861d3002f5586dbd70
#
_cell.length_a   1.000
_cell.length_b   1.000
_cell.length_c   1.000
_cell.angle_alpha   90.00
_cell.angle_beta   90.00
_cell.angle_gamma   90.00
#
_symmetry.space_group_name_H-M   'P 1'
#
loop_
_entity.id
_entity.type
_entity.pdbx_description
1 polymer ?
#
loop_
_entity_poly.entity_id
_entity_poly.type
_entity_poly.pdbx_seq_one_letter_code
_entity_poly.pdbx_strand_id
1 'polypeptide(L)'
;MSKSTAVLISIVVCAFLIASPTSNGQSSPTPAFPEKVILDTDIGDDIDDAFALALALRSPELQIIGITTTFGDTETRAKLLDRFLAEIGRPEIPVAAGAPAPPKTTLTQRRYAEGGHFAKPVHPDAVAFLLEQIRRYPGQITLMAIGPLVNIGAAIDKDPATFRKLKRVIIMGGSIKRGYGDFGFGPPMPPQPEWNILNDIPSAQKLFAAGVPLFVMPLDATQLKLDEVKRAFLFSQGTPLTDALTLLYHQWGQETPTLFDPMTIAFLVNPSLCPVQPMHIRIDDKGFTRPEPGPPDTPIAPNAQVCLDSNPDSFFRFYLNRVATP
;
A
#
# COMPACT_ATOMS: atom_id res chain seq x y z
N MET A 1 -11.66 25.69 89.94
CA MET A 1 -12.70 25.99 88.93
C MET A 1 -11.98 26.30 87.63
N SER A 2 -11.81 25.30 86.77
CA SER A 2 -11.11 25.48 85.45
C SER A 2 -12.14 25.17 84.37
N LYS A 3 -12.39 26.14 83.53
CA LYS A 3 -13.30 25.99 82.38
C LYS A 3 -12.47 25.53 81.20
N SER A 4 -12.71 24.29 80.73
CA SER A 4 -12.15 23.79 79.40
C SER A 4 -13.03 24.27 78.28
N THR A 5 -12.40 24.93 77.33
CA THR A 5 -13.01 25.39 76.05
C THR A 5 -12.69 24.37 75.05
N ALA A 6 -13.68 23.65 74.50
CA ALA A 6 -13.53 22.70 73.35
C ALA A 6 -13.61 23.50 72.08
N VAL A 7 -12.55 23.38 71.25
CA VAL A 7 -12.49 23.92 69.88
C VAL A 7 -12.94 22.83 68.91
N LEU A 8 -14.04 23.05 68.21
CA LEU A 8 -14.53 22.19 67.11
C LEU A 8 -13.83 22.57 65.85
N ILE A 9 -13.01 21.67 65.30
CA ILE A 9 -12.40 21.78 63.97
C ILE A 9 -13.32 21.12 62.96
N SER A 10 -13.98 21.91 62.12
CA SER A 10 -14.75 21.44 60.98
C SER A 10 -13.82 21.15 59.82
N ILE A 11 -13.68 19.87 59.46
CA ILE A 11 -12.95 19.45 58.27
C ILE A 11 -13.92 19.52 57.08
N VAL A 12 -13.72 20.47 56.17
CA VAL A 12 -14.41 20.54 54.88
C VAL A 12 -13.67 19.61 53.91
N VAL A 13 -14.26 18.48 53.56
CA VAL A 13 -13.74 17.58 52.53
C VAL A 13 -14.26 18.08 51.19
N CYS A 14 -13.41 18.76 50.41
CA CYS A 14 -13.68 19.06 49.01
C CYS A 14 -13.45 17.82 48.18
N ALA A 15 -14.52 17.14 47.77
CA ALA A 15 -14.45 16.09 46.77
C ALA A 15 -14.20 16.69 45.35
N PHE A 16 -12.98 16.63 44.89
CA PHE A 16 -12.68 16.89 43.46
C PHE A 16 -13.16 15.70 42.61
N LEU A 17 -14.28 15.88 41.93
CA LEU A 17 -14.69 14.99 40.83
C LEU A 17 -13.73 15.20 39.64
N ILE A 18 -12.77 14.31 39.51
CA ILE A 18 -11.93 14.21 38.30
C ILE A 18 -12.79 13.55 37.22
N ALA A 19 -13.38 14.37 36.35
CA ALA A 19 -13.99 13.90 35.12
C ALA A 19 -12.87 13.44 34.18
N SER A 20 -12.71 12.12 34.04
CA SER A 20 -11.85 11.54 32.99
C SER A 20 -12.44 11.85 31.63
N PRO A 21 -11.68 12.41 30.67
CA PRO A 21 -12.17 12.54 29.32
C PRO A 21 -12.29 11.13 28.72
N THR A 22 -13.51 10.68 28.51
CA THR A 22 -13.77 9.51 27.64
C THR A 22 -13.36 9.89 26.23
N SER A 23 -12.20 9.41 25.78
CA SER A 23 -11.82 9.47 24.37
C SER A 23 -12.78 8.54 23.62
N ASN A 24 -13.84 9.10 23.05
CA ASN A 24 -14.61 8.43 22.02
C ASN A 24 -13.71 8.21 20.81
N GLY A 25 -13.05 7.06 20.77
CA GLY A 25 -12.49 6.53 19.53
C GLY A 25 -13.66 6.30 18.55
N GLN A 26 -13.97 7.29 17.74
CA GLN A 26 -14.87 7.08 16.61
C GLN A 26 -14.18 6.10 15.66
N SER A 27 -14.52 4.81 15.78
CA SER A 27 -14.31 3.87 14.69
C SER A 27 -15.15 4.37 13.52
N SER A 28 -14.50 4.72 12.41
CA SER A 28 -15.21 5.01 11.15
C SER A 28 -16.16 3.83 10.88
N PRO A 29 -17.41 4.08 10.52
CA PRO A 29 -18.34 2.99 10.23
C PRO A 29 -17.77 2.14 9.09
N THR A 30 -17.62 0.84 9.32
CA THR A 30 -17.26 -0.10 8.26
C THR A 30 -18.25 0.11 7.11
N PRO A 31 -17.81 0.35 5.87
CA PRO A 31 -18.73 0.56 4.77
C PRO A 31 -19.67 -0.64 4.65
N ALA A 32 -20.95 -0.39 4.34
CA ALA A 32 -21.97 -1.42 4.26
C ALA A 32 -21.62 -2.56 3.28
N PHE A 33 -20.72 -2.28 2.33
CA PHE A 33 -20.13 -3.27 1.42
C PHE A 33 -18.63 -2.99 1.28
N PRO A 34 -17.77 -4.03 1.30
CA PRO A 34 -16.33 -3.86 1.12
C PRO A 34 -16.01 -3.34 -0.30
N GLU A 35 -14.99 -2.50 -0.40
CA GLU A 35 -14.54 -1.92 -1.66
C GLU A 35 -13.86 -2.99 -2.53
N LYS A 36 -14.28 -3.10 -3.81
CA LYS A 36 -13.65 -4.03 -4.77
C LYS A 36 -12.27 -3.52 -5.18
N VAL A 37 -11.26 -4.37 -4.96
CA VAL A 37 -9.87 -4.04 -5.23
C VAL A 37 -9.27 -5.07 -6.17
N ILE A 38 -8.48 -4.60 -7.15
CA ILE A 38 -7.49 -5.40 -7.86
C ILE A 38 -6.11 -4.89 -7.46
N LEU A 39 -5.21 -5.79 -7.08
CA LEU A 39 -3.83 -5.49 -6.73
C LEU A 39 -2.93 -5.90 -7.90
N ASP A 40 -2.17 -4.94 -8.45
CA ASP A 40 -1.13 -5.17 -9.47
C ASP A 40 0.24 -5.04 -8.81
N THR A 41 1.05 -6.12 -8.81
CA THR A 41 2.23 -6.29 -7.94
C THR A 41 3.39 -6.94 -8.67
N ASP A 42 4.62 -6.58 -8.34
CA ASP A 42 5.83 -7.29 -8.74
C ASP A 42 6.44 -8.11 -7.59
N ILE A 43 5.58 -8.64 -6.73
CA ILE A 43 5.94 -9.50 -5.58
C ILE A 43 7.00 -10.55 -5.91
N GLY A 44 8.00 -10.69 -5.04
CA GLY A 44 9.01 -11.75 -5.15
C GLY A 44 10.46 -11.27 -5.26
N ASP A 45 10.70 -9.99 -5.48
CA ASP A 45 12.03 -9.35 -5.48
C ASP A 45 12.27 -8.65 -4.15
N ASP A 46 11.69 -7.47 -3.94
CA ASP A 46 11.62 -6.87 -2.61
C ASP A 46 10.54 -7.57 -1.78
N ILE A 47 10.49 -7.27 -0.50
CA ILE A 47 9.59 -7.97 0.42
C ILE A 47 8.31 -7.18 0.72
N ASP A 48 8.29 -5.91 0.44
CA ASP A 48 7.22 -4.99 0.84
C ASP A 48 5.88 -5.25 0.13
N ASP A 49 5.89 -5.77 -1.10
CA ASP A 49 4.69 -6.30 -1.77
C ASP A 49 3.98 -7.36 -0.92
N ALA A 50 4.74 -8.30 -0.33
CA ALA A 50 4.15 -9.34 0.52
C ALA A 50 3.52 -8.73 1.78
N PHE A 51 4.14 -7.71 2.36
CA PHE A 51 3.58 -6.96 3.49
C PHE A 51 2.36 -6.13 3.09
N ALA A 52 2.31 -5.59 1.86
CA ALA A 52 1.14 -4.90 1.33
C ALA A 52 -0.04 -5.86 1.13
N LEU A 53 0.22 -7.01 0.52
CA LEU A 53 -0.78 -8.07 0.34
C LEU A 53 -1.32 -8.55 1.70
N ALA A 54 -0.45 -8.75 2.70
CA ALA A 54 -0.86 -9.14 4.04
C ALA A 54 -1.83 -8.12 4.65
N LEU A 55 -1.54 -6.82 4.55
CA LEU A 55 -2.44 -5.78 5.02
C LEU A 55 -3.77 -5.79 4.27
N ALA A 56 -3.76 -5.95 2.95
CA ALA A 56 -4.98 -6.02 2.15
C ALA A 56 -5.88 -7.19 2.56
N LEU A 57 -5.29 -8.38 2.78
CA LEU A 57 -6.00 -9.58 3.21
C LEU A 57 -6.57 -9.50 4.64
N ARG A 58 -5.97 -8.67 5.48
CA ARG A 58 -6.43 -8.39 6.86
C ARG A 58 -7.32 -7.16 6.96
N SER A 59 -7.72 -6.58 5.85
CA SER A 59 -8.58 -5.40 5.81
C SER A 59 -10.01 -5.77 5.37
N PRO A 60 -10.96 -5.93 6.30
CA PRO A 60 -12.34 -6.33 5.99
C PRO A 60 -13.10 -5.26 5.18
N GLU A 61 -12.58 -4.04 5.11
CA GLU A 61 -13.09 -2.97 4.28
C GLU A 61 -12.86 -3.23 2.78
N LEU A 62 -12.00 -4.21 2.43
CA LEU A 62 -11.60 -4.52 1.07
C LEU A 62 -12.10 -5.89 0.62
N GLN A 63 -12.61 -5.96 -0.60
CA GLN A 63 -12.86 -7.19 -1.33
C GLN A 63 -11.83 -7.33 -2.45
N ILE A 64 -10.80 -8.14 -2.25
CA ILE A 64 -9.81 -8.43 -3.30
C ILE A 64 -10.48 -9.34 -4.33
N ILE A 65 -10.80 -8.78 -5.50
CA ILE A 65 -11.46 -9.52 -6.60
C ILE A 65 -10.47 -10.09 -7.60
N GLY A 66 -9.18 -9.82 -7.44
CA GLY A 66 -8.08 -10.41 -8.19
C GLY A 66 -6.75 -9.76 -7.88
N ILE A 67 -5.69 -10.49 -8.22
CA ILE A 67 -4.31 -10.01 -8.13
C ILE A 67 -3.66 -10.23 -9.50
N THR A 68 -2.98 -9.21 -10.02
CA THR A 68 -2.23 -9.29 -11.27
C THR A 68 -0.74 -9.15 -10.99
N THR A 69 0.09 -9.97 -11.65
CA THR A 69 1.53 -9.85 -11.55
C THR A 69 2.09 -9.04 -12.71
N THR A 70 3.06 -8.18 -12.43
CA THR A 70 3.69 -7.31 -13.42
C THR A 70 5.21 -7.44 -13.38
N PHE A 71 5.87 -7.04 -14.45
CA PHE A 71 7.32 -6.88 -14.54
C PHE A 71 8.19 -8.14 -14.32
N GLY A 72 9.09 -8.43 -15.26
CA GLY A 72 10.03 -9.55 -15.18
C GLY A 72 9.38 -10.92 -15.34
N ASP A 73 9.68 -11.86 -14.43
CA ASP A 73 9.16 -13.24 -14.43
C ASP A 73 7.78 -13.32 -13.76
N THR A 74 6.77 -12.84 -14.47
CA THR A 74 5.39 -12.70 -13.98
C THR A 74 4.75 -14.06 -13.64
N GLU A 75 5.11 -15.13 -14.34
CA GLU A 75 4.60 -16.48 -14.06
C GLU A 75 5.15 -17.02 -12.72
N THR A 76 6.42 -16.80 -12.42
CA THR A 76 6.96 -17.20 -11.11
C THR A 76 6.34 -16.37 -9.98
N ARG A 77 6.07 -15.09 -10.20
CA ARG A 77 5.32 -14.23 -9.25
C ARG A 77 3.90 -14.76 -9.03
N ALA A 78 3.22 -15.19 -10.09
CA ALA A 78 1.89 -15.78 -9.98
C ALA A 78 1.89 -17.11 -9.19
N LYS A 79 2.89 -17.97 -9.41
CA LYS A 79 3.08 -19.21 -8.60
C LYS A 79 3.36 -18.91 -7.12
N LEU A 80 4.12 -17.82 -6.84
CA LEU A 80 4.32 -17.35 -5.47
C LEU A 80 2.99 -16.99 -4.82
N LEU A 81 2.15 -16.24 -5.52
CA LEU A 81 0.82 -15.86 -5.05
C LEU A 81 -0.10 -17.07 -4.86
N ASP A 82 -0.10 -18.03 -5.77
CA ASP A 82 -0.88 -19.27 -5.61
C ASP A 82 -0.56 -19.97 -4.30
N ARG A 83 0.73 -20.14 -3.99
CA ARG A 83 1.17 -20.73 -2.74
C ARG A 83 0.78 -19.87 -1.53
N PHE A 84 1.09 -18.57 -1.57
CA PHE A 84 0.79 -17.65 -0.48
C PHE A 84 -0.70 -17.67 -0.13
N LEU A 85 -1.56 -17.53 -1.13
CA LEU A 85 -3.01 -17.54 -0.95
C LEU A 85 -3.52 -18.90 -0.45
N ALA A 86 -2.98 -20.01 -0.94
CA ALA A 86 -3.39 -21.34 -0.47
C ALA A 86 -2.98 -21.58 0.99
N GLU A 87 -1.76 -21.22 1.39
CA GLU A 87 -1.27 -21.38 2.78
C GLU A 87 -2.07 -20.56 3.79
N ILE A 88 -2.60 -19.41 3.38
CA ILE A 88 -3.44 -18.58 4.24
C ILE A 88 -4.95 -18.85 4.12
N GLY A 89 -5.34 -19.89 3.36
CA GLY A 89 -6.74 -20.28 3.21
C GLY A 89 -7.57 -19.39 2.28
N ARG A 90 -6.95 -18.70 1.31
CA ARG A 90 -7.61 -17.80 0.34
C ARG A 90 -7.37 -18.20 -1.13
N PRO A 91 -7.37 -19.51 -1.49
CA PRO A 91 -7.08 -19.97 -2.86
C PRO A 91 -8.13 -19.53 -3.90
N GLU A 92 -9.28 -19.03 -3.45
CA GLU A 92 -10.36 -18.54 -4.32
C GLU A 92 -10.05 -17.21 -4.99
N ILE A 93 -9.06 -16.44 -4.48
CA ILE A 93 -8.69 -15.15 -5.09
C ILE A 93 -8.03 -15.42 -6.44
N PRO A 94 -8.57 -14.87 -7.55
CA PRO A 94 -7.99 -15.05 -8.86
C PRO A 94 -6.61 -14.40 -8.98
N VAL A 95 -5.66 -15.10 -9.60
CA VAL A 95 -4.35 -14.58 -9.96
C VAL A 95 -4.22 -14.58 -11.48
N ALA A 96 -3.75 -13.49 -12.06
CA ALA A 96 -3.50 -13.35 -13.49
C ALA A 96 -2.06 -12.86 -13.71
N ALA A 97 -1.38 -13.38 -14.74
CA ALA A 97 0.01 -13.05 -15.03
C ALA A 97 0.10 -12.00 -16.15
N GLY A 98 0.91 -10.96 -15.95
CA GLY A 98 1.25 -10.01 -16.99
C GLY A 98 2.20 -10.58 -18.03
N ALA A 99 2.44 -9.82 -19.07
CA ALA A 99 3.41 -10.19 -20.10
C ALA A 99 4.81 -10.35 -19.47
N PRO A 100 5.48 -11.50 -19.65
CA PRO A 100 6.82 -11.69 -19.11
C PRO A 100 7.85 -10.81 -19.83
N ALA A 101 8.86 -10.37 -19.08
CA ALA A 101 9.99 -9.62 -19.61
C ALA A 101 11.30 -10.16 -19.01
N PRO A 102 12.46 -9.88 -19.64
CA PRO A 102 13.74 -10.19 -19.03
C PRO A 102 13.84 -9.57 -17.62
N PRO A 103 14.25 -10.33 -16.61
CA PRO A 103 14.35 -9.83 -15.25
C PRO A 103 15.46 -8.77 -15.16
N LYS A 104 15.17 -7.65 -14.49
CA LYS A 104 16.17 -6.61 -14.14
C LYS A 104 16.73 -6.79 -12.74
N THR A 105 16.07 -7.61 -11.94
CA THR A 105 16.42 -7.94 -10.55
C THR A 105 16.40 -9.44 -10.33
N THR A 106 16.99 -9.87 -9.23
CA THR A 106 16.90 -11.27 -8.80
C THR A 106 15.57 -11.49 -8.10
N LEU A 107 14.79 -12.48 -8.53
CA LEU A 107 13.60 -12.94 -7.81
C LEU A 107 14.04 -13.69 -6.54
N THR A 108 14.26 -12.95 -5.47
CA THR A 108 14.84 -13.46 -4.20
C THR A 108 13.99 -14.56 -3.58
N GLN A 109 12.66 -14.48 -3.75
CA GLN A 109 11.67 -15.37 -3.18
C GLN A 109 11.27 -16.52 -4.12
N ARG A 110 12.07 -16.79 -5.15
CA ARG A 110 11.84 -17.87 -6.14
C ARG A 110 11.65 -19.24 -5.49
N ARG A 111 12.42 -19.57 -4.44
CA ARG A 111 12.28 -20.87 -3.76
C ARG A 111 10.92 -21.04 -3.10
N TYR A 112 10.30 -19.97 -2.63
CA TYR A 112 8.94 -20.02 -2.14
C TYR A 112 7.96 -20.32 -3.27
N ALA A 113 8.09 -19.65 -4.40
CA ALA A 113 7.24 -19.89 -5.57
C ALA A 113 7.33 -21.33 -6.12
N GLU A 114 8.54 -21.90 -6.14
CA GLU A 114 8.82 -23.24 -6.67
C GLU A 114 8.56 -24.36 -5.63
N GLY A 115 8.39 -24.00 -4.36
CA GLY A 115 8.12 -24.95 -3.28
C GLY A 115 6.64 -25.31 -3.16
N GLY A 116 6.34 -26.61 -3.02
CA GLY A 116 4.97 -27.07 -2.79
C GLY A 116 4.20 -27.41 -4.06
N HIS A 117 2.90 -27.71 -3.89
CA HIS A 117 2.00 -28.19 -4.95
C HIS A 117 0.82 -27.24 -5.21
N PHE A 118 1.04 -25.95 -4.99
CA PHE A 118 -0.04 -24.95 -5.01
C PHE A 118 -0.19 -24.25 -6.35
N ALA A 119 0.86 -24.24 -7.20
CA ALA A 119 0.86 -23.50 -8.45
C ALA A 119 -0.22 -24.03 -9.40
N LYS A 120 -1.03 -23.12 -9.91
CA LYS A 120 -1.99 -23.40 -10.97
C LYS A 120 -1.24 -23.65 -12.28
N PRO A 121 -1.76 -24.53 -13.15
CA PRO A 121 -1.07 -24.87 -14.40
C PRO A 121 -1.04 -23.73 -15.41
N VAL A 122 -2.00 -22.81 -15.35
CA VAL A 122 -2.13 -21.67 -16.27
C VAL A 122 -2.73 -20.49 -15.54
N HIS A 123 -2.15 -19.30 -15.74
CA HIS A 123 -2.71 -18.05 -15.29
C HIS A 123 -3.31 -17.26 -16.47
N PRO A 124 -4.48 -16.63 -16.32
CA PRO A 124 -5.03 -15.76 -17.36
C PRO A 124 -4.12 -14.53 -17.58
N ASP A 125 -4.22 -13.94 -18.79
CA ASP A 125 -3.54 -12.67 -19.11
C ASP A 125 -4.03 -11.53 -18.21
N ALA A 126 -3.12 -10.83 -17.53
CA ALA A 126 -3.44 -9.79 -16.56
C ALA A 126 -4.23 -8.62 -17.17
N VAL A 127 -3.87 -8.19 -18.39
CA VAL A 127 -4.53 -7.06 -19.06
C VAL A 127 -5.96 -7.43 -19.48
N ALA A 128 -6.14 -8.65 -20.00
CA ALA A 128 -7.47 -9.16 -20.35
C ALA A 128 -8.34 -9.28 -19.10
N PHE A 129 -7.81 -9.88 -18.02
CA PHE A 129 -8.48 -10.02 -16.74
C PHE A 129 -8.89 -8.65 -16.18
N LEU A 130 -7.96 -7.70 -16.11
CA LEU A 130 -8.22 -6.35 -15.60
C LEU A 130 -9.37 -5.68 -16.36
N LEU A 131 -9.31 -5.64 -17.69
CA LEU A 131 -10.33 -5.01 -18.52
C LEU A 131 -11.68 -5.71 -18.42
N GLU A 132 -11.69 -7.04 -18.27
CA GLU A 132 -12.91 -7.81 -18.05
C GLU A 132 -13.57 -7.43 -16.71
N GLN A 133 -12.80 -7.38 -15.62
CA GLN A 133 -13.33 -6.99 -14.32
C GLN A 133 -13.88 -5.56 -14.33
N ILE A 134 -13.19 -4.62 -14.99
CA ILE A 134 -13.68 -3.23 -15.11
C ILE A 134 -14.99 -3.17 -15.88
N ARG A 135 -15.16 -3.96 -16.95
CA ARG A 135 -16.44 -4.04 -17.69
C ARG A 135 -17.55 -4.62 -16.84
N ARG A 136 -17.22 -5.61 -15.99
CA ARG A 136 -18.17 -6.27 -15.10
C ARG A 136 -18.62 -5.37 -13.95
N TYR A 137 -17.75 -4.50 -13.45
CA TYR A 137 -18.00 -3.63 -12.29
C TYR A 137 -17.62 -2.17 -12.57
N PRO A 138 -18.22 -1.50 -13.57
CA PRO A 138 -17.85 -0.15 -13.94
C PRO A 138 -18.08 0.82 -12.79
N GLY A 139 -17.09 1.68 -12.52
CA GLY A 139 -17.12 2.68 -11.44
C GLY A 139 -16.97 2.10 -10.03
N GLN A 140 -16.74 0.79 -9.87
CA GLN A 140 -16.69 0.15 -8.55
C GLN A 140 -15.30 -0.34 -8.15
N ILE A 141 -14.35 -0.48 -9.10
CA ILE A 141 -13.04 -1.06 -8.83
C ILE A 141 -12.02 0.02 -8.51
N THR A 142 -11.33 -0.13 -7.39
CA THR A 142 -10.06 0.53 -7.12
C THR A 142 -8.93 -0.38 -7.58
N LEU A 143 -8.12 0.09 -8.52
CA LEU A 143 -6.89 -0.57 -8.94
C LEU A 143 -5.74 -0.05 -8.08
N MET A 144 -5.05 -0.95 -7.41
CA MET A 144 -3.85 -0.65 -6.62
C MET A 144 -2.64 -1.19 -7.36
N ALA A 145 -1.77 -0.31 -7.84
CA ALA A 145 -0.55 -0.70 -8.55
C ALA A 145 0.66 -0.39 -7.66
N ILE A 146 1.35 -1.44 -7.26
CA ILE A 146 2.49 -1.39 -6.35
C ILE A 146 3.79 -1.90 -7.00
N GLY A 147 3.77 -2.19 -8.31
CA GLY A 147 4.91 -2.52 -9.14
C GLY A 147 5.02 -1.60 -10.36
N PRO A 148 6.02 -1.82 -11.25
CA PRO A 148 6.13 -1.11 -12.52
C PRO A 148 4.86 -1.22 -13.36
N LEU A 149 4.45 -0.11 -13.98
CA LEU A 149 3.09 0.11 -14.52
C LEU A 149 2.82 -0.57 -15.87
N VAL A 150 3.49 -1.68 -16.17
CA VAL A 150 3.44 -2.38 -17.47
C VAL A 150 2.02 -2.80 -17.85
N ASN A 151 1.31 -3.48 -16.93
CA ASN A 151 -0.06 -3.90 -17.15
C ASN A 151 -1.01 -2.71 -17.33
N ILE A 152 -0.74 -1.62 -16.59
CA ILE A 152 -1.54 -0.40 -16.61
C ILE A 152 -1.45 0.28 -17.98
N GLY A 153 -0.22 0.50 -18.47
CA GLY A 153 0.01 1.07 -19.79
C GLY A 153 -0.60 0.23 -20.92
N ALA A 154 -0.43 -1.09 -20.83
CA ALA A 154 -1.00 -2.01 -21.82
C ALA A 154 -2.55 -2.02 -21.79
N ALA A 155 -3.16 -1.91 -20.61
CA ALA A 155 -4.63 -1.81 -20.48
C ALA A 155 -5.16 -0.49 -21.06
N ILE A 156 -4.44 0.63 -20.84
CA ILE A 156 -4.78 1.93 -21.41
C ILE A 156 -4.68 1.88 -22.95
N ASP A 157 -3.60 1.31 -23.49
CA ASP A 157 -3.43 1.18 -24.93
C ASP A 157 -4.51 0.30 -25.58
N LYS A 158 -4.87 -0.80 -24.92
CA LYS A 158 -5.81 -1.78 -25.45
C LYS A 158 -7.27 -1.29 -25.42
N ASP A 159 -7.69 -0.63 -24.35
CA ASP A 159 -9.07 -0.14 -24.20
C ASP A 159 -9.14 1.04 -23.20
N PRO A 160 -8.75 2.25 -23.63
CA PRO A 160 -8.74 3.43 -22.75
C PRO A 160 -10.14 3.82 -22.27
N ALA A 161 -11.18 3.50 -23.02
CA ALA A 161 -12.56 3.79 -22.65
C ALA A 161 -13.03 2.91 -21.47
N THR A 162 -12.65 1.63 -21.48
CA THR A 162 -12.90 0.73 -20.34
C THR A 162 -12.03 1.12 -19.15
N PHE A 163 -10.73 1.40 -19.34
CA PHE A 163 -9.84 1.79 -18.25
C PHE A 163 -10.37 3.00 -17.47
N ARG A 164 -10.89 4.02 -18.14
CA ARG A 164 -11.51 5.20 -17.51
C ARG A 164 -12.76 4.91 -16.68
N LYS A 165 -13.32 3.71 -16.73
CA LYS A 165 -14.41 3.27 -15.85
C LYS A 165 -13.94 2.74 -14.50
N LEU A 166 -12.65 2.74 -14.20
CA LEU A 166 -12.16 2.51 -12.84
C LEU A 166 -12.75 3.56 -11.88
N LYS A 167 -13.05 3.17 -10.66
CA LYS A 167 -13.40 4.09 -9.58
C LYS A 167 -12.24 5.03 -9.28
N ARG A 168 -11.03 4.48 -9.21
CA ARG A 168 -9.75 5.18 -9.03
C ARG A 168 -8.58 4.24 -9.24
N VAL A 169 -7.40 4.82 -9.41
CA VAL A 169 -6.12 4.14 -9.35
C VAL A 169 -5.33 4.69 -8.17
N ILE A 170 -4.72 3.82 -7.37
CA ILE A 170 -3.79 4.18 -6.28
C ILE A 170 -2.46 3.53 -6.61
N ILE A 171 -1.38 4.30 -6.66
CA ILE A 171 -0.06 3.77 -6.97
C ILE A 171 0.94 4.00 -5.83
N MET A 172 1.82 3.04 -5.60
CA MET A 172 3.12 3.32 -5.01
C MET A 172 4.04 3.73 -6.14
N GLY A 173 4.56 4.96 -6.11
CA GLY A 173 5.46 5.43 -7.15
C GLY A 173 5.75 6.91 -7.10
N GLY A 174 6.90 7.26 -7.61
CA GLY A 174 7.36 8.63 -7.72
C GLY A 174 8.17 9.13 -6.52
N SER A 175 8.81 10.27 -6.75
CA SER A 175 9.67 10.96 -5.78
C SER A 175 9.55 12.46 -6.08
N ILE A 176 9.01 13.23 -5.15
CA ILE A 176 8.62 14.63 -5.40
C ILE A 176 9.49 15.60 -4.63
N LYS A 177 9.62 15.43 -3.33
CA LYS A 177 10.49 16.24 -2.45
C LYS A 177 11.64 15.42 -1.89
N ARG A 178 11.44 14.11 -1.66
CA ARG A 178 12.38 13.20 -1.01
C ARG A 178 12.78 12.07 -1.95
N GLY A 179 14.09 11.79 -2.04
CA GLY A 179 14.62 10.63 -2.73
C GLY A 179 14.79 9.42 -1.81
N TYR A 180 15.31 8.32 -2.35
CA TYR A 180 15.61 7.13 -1.55
C TYR A 180 16.58 7.43 -0.41
N GLY A 181 16.28 6.93 0.78
CA GLY A 181 17.06 7.13 2.00
C GLY A 181 16.73 8.39 2.78
N ASP A 182 15.83 9.23 2.30
CA ASP A 182 15.32 10.38 3.05
C ASP A 182 14.09 9.95 3.88
N PHE A 183 14.33 9.58 5.11
CA PHE A 183 13.29 9.15 6.05
C PHE A 183 12.61 10.33 6.78
N GLY A 184 12.89 11.58 6.38
CA GLY A 184 12.39 12.78 7.06
C GLY A 184 13.24 13.19 8.27
N PHE A 185 14.32 12.50 8.54
CA PHE A 185 15.35 12.82 9.53
C PHE A 185 16.73 12.48 8.96
N GLY A 186 17.74 13.26 9.34
CA GLY A 186 19.09 13.16 8.75
C GLY A 186 19.27 14.09 7.53
N PRO A 187 20.34 13.89 6.75
CA PRO A 187 20.58 14.72 5.55
C PRO A 187 19.49 14.50 4.51
N PRO A 188 18.93 15.56 3.90
CA PRO A 188 17.92 15.42 2.87
C PRO A 188 18.52 14.79 1.60
N MET A 189 17.77 13.89 0.99
CA MET A 189 18.11 13.28 -0.30
C MET A 189 17.21 13.88 -1.37
N PRO A 190 17.78 14.42 -2.46
CA PRO A 190 16.98 15.01 -3.52
C PRO A 190 16.10 13.98 -4.22
N PRO A 191 14.99 14.41 -4.85
CA PRO A 191 14.14 13.54 -5.66
C PRO A 191 14.93 12.77 -6.71
N GLN A 192 14.56 11.51 -6.90
CA GLN A 192 15.19 10.56 -7.84
C GLN A 192 14.12 9.92 -8.73
N PRO A 193 14.48 9.35 -9.89
CA PRO A 193 13.60 8.44 -10.60
C PRO A 193 13.27 7.25 -9.68
N GLU A 194 12.01 7.12 -9.30
CA GLU A 194 11.56 6.04 -8.44
C GLU A 194 11.37 4.75 -9.29
N TRP A 195 11.57 3.60 -8.67
CA TRP A 195 11.67 2.30 -9.34
C TRP A 195 10.46 1.94 -10.20
N ASN A 196 9.23 2.08 -9.70
CA ASN A 196 8.02 1.71 -10.43
C ASN A 196 7.80 2.62 -11.64
N ILE A 197 8.09 3.91 -11.48
CA ILE A 197 8.03 4.90 -12.58
C ILE A 197 9.16 4.68 -13.58
N LEU A 198 10.40 4.49 -13.10
CA LEU A 198 11.58 4.38 -13.94
C LEU A 198 11.55 3.13 -14.85
N ASN A 199 11.00 2.05 -14.34
CA ASN A 199 10.99 0.78 -15.08
C ASN A 199 9.97 0.69 -16.21
N ASP A 200 9.00 1.62 -16.24
CA ASP A 200 8.12 1.81 -17.40
C ASP A 200 7.63 3.26 -17.50
N ILE A 201 8.54 4.16 -17.90
CA ILE A 201 8.26 5.58 -18.08
C ILE A 201 7.06 5.83 -19.02
N PRO A 202 6.96 5.18 -20.20
CA PRO A 202 5.82 5.39 -21.09
C PRO A 202 4.47 5.03 -20.47
N SER A 203 4.39 3.96 -19.71
CA SER A 203 3.17 3.56 -19.02
C SER A 203 2.80 4.53 -17.90
N ALA A 204 3.80 5.03 -17.17
CA ALA A 204 3.59 6.08 -16.18
C ALA A 204 3.04 7.36 -16.83
N GLN A 205 3.65 7.84 -17.91
CA GLN A 205 3.18 9.01 -18.67
C GLN A 205 1.72 8.83 -19.14
N LYS A 206 1.35 7.64 -19.64
CA LYS A 206 -0.01 7.32 -20.05
C LYS A 206 -1.00 7.36 -18.87
N LEU A 207 -0.62 6.80 -17.71
CA LEU A 207 -1.48 6.80 -16.53
C LEU A 207 -1.78 8.23 -16.05
N PHE A 208 -0.77 9.08 -15.94
CA PHE A 208 -0.94 10.47 -15.51
C PHE A 208 -1.75 11.32 -16.50
N ALA A 209 -1.88 10.87 -17.76
CA ALA A 209 -2.71 11.48 -18.78
C ALA A 209 -4.08 10.77 -19.00
N ALA A 210 -4.35 9.66 -18.32
CA ALA A 210 -5.51 8.79 -18.61
C ALA A 210 -6.87 9.40 -18.26
N GLY A 211 -6.91 10.42 -17.39
CA GLY A 211 -8.16 11.05 -16.94
C GLY A 211 -8.99 10.18 -15.99
N VAL A 212 -8.35 9.24 -15.29
CA VAL A 212 -8.93 8.46 -14.19
C VAL A 212 -8.56 9.12 -12.86
N PRO A 213 -9.41 9.07 -11.80
CA PRO A 213 -9.00 9.56 -10.48
C PRO A 213 -7.74 8.83 -10.00
N LEU A 214 -6.61 9.56 -9.87
CA LEU A 214 -5.30 9.02 -9.56
C LEU A 214 -4.83 9.48 -8.18
N PHE A 215 -4.39 8.54 -7.34
CA PHE A 215 -3.78 8.77 -6.04
C PHE A 215 -2.36 8.23 -6.04
N VAL A 216 -1.42 9.03 -5.57
CA VAL A 216 0.01 8.73 -5.64
C VAL A 216 0.61 8.73 -4.24
N MET A 217 1.23 7.62 -3.87
CA MET A 217 1.99 7.43 -2.63
C MET A 217 3.48 7.35 -2.99
N PRO A 218 4.18 8.51 -3.08
CA PRO A 218 5.58 8.54 -3.49
C PRO A 218 6.53 8.22 -2.34
N LEU A 219 7.83 8.16 -2.63
CA LEU A 219 8.90 8.00 -1.62
C LEU A 219 8.78 8.98 -0.45
N ASP A 220 8.19 10.14 -0.70
CA ASP A 220 7.95 11.19 0.30
C ASP A 220 7.20 10.69 1.53
N ALA A 221 6.32 9.70 1.37
CA ALA A 221 5.44 9.20 2.42
C ALA A 221 5.55 7.70 2.68
N THR A 222 6.32 6.95 1.89
CA THR A 222 6.29 5.48 1.90
C THR A 222 7.54 4.83 2.47
N GLN A 223 8.59 5.56 2.80
CA GLN A 223 9.84 4.99 3.30
C GLN A 223 9.75 4.58 4.79
N LEU A 224 8.96 3.55 5.09
CA LEU A 224 8.59 3.13 6.45
C LEU A 224 9.41 1.90 6.87
N LYS A 225 10.41 2.07 7.71
CA LYS A 225 11.30 0.97 8.16
C LYS A 225 10.61 0.06 9.17
N LEU A 226 10.49 -1.22 8.80
CA LEU A 226 10.06 -2.28 9.70
C LEU A 226 11.28 -2.76 10.51
N ASP A 227 11.55 -2.09 11.63
CA ASP A 227 12.69 -2.39 12.51
C ASP A 227 12.58 -3.76 13.18
N GLU A 228 13.65 -4.17 13.88
CA GLU A 228 13.75 -5.46 14.52
C GLU A 228 12.61 -5.73 15.51
N VAL A 229 12.22 -4.75 16.32
CA VAL A 229 11.19 -4.92 17.34
C VAL A 229 9.83 -5.19 16.68
N LYS A 230 9.50 -4.44 15.63
CA LYS A 230 8.25 -4.64 14.86
C LYS A 230 8.24 -5.98 14.13
N ARG A 231 9.38 -6.39 13.55
CA ARG A 231 9.52 -7.71 12.91
C ARG A 231 9.35 -8.84 13.91
N ALA A 232 10.06 -8.77 15.04
CA ALA A 232 9.95 -9.78 16.09
C ALA A 232 8.50 -9.91 16.59
N PHE A 233 7.80 -8.80 16.77
CA PHE A 233 6.38 -8.80 17.12
C PHE A 233 5.54 -9.52 16.07
N LEU A 234 5.66 -9.17 14.78
CA LEU A 234 4.86 -9.79 13.71
C LEU A 234 5.17 -11.29 13.57
N PHE A 235 6.43 -11.66 13.53
CA PHE A 235 6.83 -13.04 13.29
C PHE A 235 6.57 -13.98 14.48
N SER A 236 6.37 -13.44 15.68
CA SER A 236 5.99 -14.22 16.86
C SER A 236 4.49 -14.55 16.93
N GLN A 237 3.65 -14.06 16.01
CA GLN A 237 2.20 -14.28 16.09
C GLN A 237 1.78 -15.72 15.72
N GLY A 238 2.57 -16.45 14.94
CA GLY A 238 2.33 -17.86 14.62
C GLY A 238 1.02 -18.10 13.85
N THR A 239 0.61 -17.15 13.02
CA THR A 239 -0.52 -17.34 12.10
C THR A 239 -0.01 -17.79 10.73
N PRO A 240 -0.80 -18.51 9.91
CA PRO A 240 -0.37 -18.86 8.55
C PRO A 240 0.14 -17.68 7.75
N LEU A 241 -0.47 -16.50 7.92
CA LEU A 241 -0.04 -15.27 7.25
C LEU A 241 1.34 -14.80 7.71
N THR A 242 1.56 -14.72 9.03
CA THR A 242 2.84 -14.26 9.57
C THR A 242 3.96 -15.29 9.35
N ASP A 243 3.64 -16.58 9.30
CA ASP A 243 4.58 -17.64 8.97
C ASP A 243 5.03 -17.55 7.50
N ALA A 244 4.09 -17.33 6.57
CA ALA A 244 4.41 -17.08 5.17
C ALA A 244 5.29 -15.84 4.99
N LEU A 245 4.96 -14.71 5.66
CA LEU A 245 5.79 -13.51 5.66
C LEU A 245 7.20 -13.78 6.21
N THR A 246 7.31 -14.59 7.26
CA THR A 246 8.62 -14.96 7.85
C THR A 246 9.47 -15.73 6.86
N LEU A 247 8.88 -16.70 6.14
CA LEU A 247 9.60 -17.46 5.11
C LEU A 247 10.06 -16.55 3.96
N LEU A 248 9.19 -15.68 3.47
CA LEU A 248 9.53 -14.74 2.40
C LEU A 248 10.61 -13.76 2.83
N TYR A 249 10.53 -13.23 4.06
CA TYR A 249 11.55 -12.36 4.64
C TYR A 249 12.93 -13.03 4.68
N HIS A 250 13.00 -14.29 5.12
CA HIS A 250 14.29 -15.01 5.14
C HIS A 250 14.82 -15.28 3.74
N GLN A 251 13.99 -15.45 2.73
CA GLN A 251 14.44 -15.60 1.35
C GLN A 251 14.88 -14.27 0.73
N TRP A 252 14.24 -13.16 1.09
CA TRP A 252 14.67 -11.82 0.71
C TRP A 252 16.10 -11.52 1.21
N GLY A 253 16.45 -11.95 2.42
CA GLY A 253 17.82 -12.06 2.89
C GLY A 253 18.49 -10.75 3.30
N GLN A 254 17.74 -9.65 3.43
CA GLN A 254 18.25 -8.38 3.97
C GLN A 254 17.73 -8.18 5.39
N GLU A 255 18.32 -7.23 6.12
CA GLU A 255 18.02 -7.07 7.54
C GLU A 255 16.73 -6.30 7.80
N THR A 256 16.61 -5.10 7.24
CA THR A 256 15.51 -4.18 7.60
C THR A 256 14.69 -3.80 6.37
N PRO A 257 13.47 -4.36 6.22
CA PRO A 257 12.56 -3.96 5.15
C PRO A 257 12.16 -2.48 5.27
N THR A 258 12.08 -1.82 4.12
CA THR A 258 11.37 -0.55 4.00
C THR A 258 10.01 -0.85 3.36
N LEU A 259 8.94 -0.55 4.07
CA LEU A 259 7.58 -0.84 3.62
C LEU A 259 7.06 0.32 2.76
N PHE A 260 7.38 0.31 1.47
CA PHE A 260 6.89 1.32 0.54
C PHE A 260 5.41 1.09 0.20
N ASP A 261 5.08 -0.09 -0.27
CA ASP A 261 3.78 -0.47 -0.84
C ASP A 261 2.63 -0.50 0.16
N PRO A 262 2.82 -0.96 1.41
CA PRO A 262 1.73 -1.06 2.37
C PRO A 262 1.00 0.26 2.64
N MET A 263 1.65 1.41 2.37
CA MET A 263 1.00 2.72 2.52
C MET A 263 -0.18 2.89 1.55
N THR A 264 -0.13 2.30 0.36
CA THR A 264 -1.25 2.36 -0.60
C THR A 264 -2.51 1.70 -0.04
N ILE A 265 -2.33 0.55 0.59
CA ILE A 265 -3.42 -0.18 1.26
C ILE A 265 -3.90 0.60 2.49
N ALA A 266 -2.95 1.07 3.32
CA ALA A 266 -3.26 1.82 4.52
C ALA A 266 -4.06 3.09 4.21
N PHE A 267 -3.68 3.84 3.15
CA PHE A 267 -4.41 5.00 2.66
C PHE A 267 -5.85 4.65 2.25
N LEU A 268 -6.04 3.56 1.50
CA LEU A 268 -7.38 3.17 1.06
C LEU A 268 -8.30 2.85 2.23
N VAL A 269 -7.79 2.21 3.27
CA VAL A 269 -8.55 1.83 4.47
C VAL A 269 -8.72 3.01 5.43
N ASN A 270 -7.69 3.79 5.61
CA ASN A 270 -7.67 4.97 6.49
C ASN A 270 -6.90 6.14 5.86
N PRO A 271 -7.58 7.00 5.09
CA PRO A 271 -6.94 8.12 4.40
C PRO A 271 -6.20 9.10 5.30
N SER A 272 -6.50 9.13 6.60
CA SER A 272 -5.81 10.02 7.53
C SER A 272 -4.34 9.65 7.77
N LEU A 273 -3.94 8.41 7.43
CA LEU A 273 -2.54 7.96 7.53
C LEU A 273 -1.63 8.61 6.47
N CYS A 274 -2.22 9.07 5.37
CA CYS A 274 -1.48 9.65 4.23
C CYS A 274 -2.32 10.77 3.60
N PRO A 275 -2.44 11.94 4.23
CA PRO A 275 -3.24 13.03 3.71
C PRO A 275 -2.75 13.48 2.33
N VAL A 276 -3.66 13.54 1.36
CA VAL A 276 -3.34 13.89 -0.01
C VAL A 276 -3.66 15.34 -0.34
N GLN A 277 -2.93 15.88 -1.31
CA GLN A 277 -3.21 17.21 -1.88
C GLN A 277 -3.26 17.13 -3.40
N PRO A 278 -4.09 17.98 -4.06
CA PRO A 278 -4.19 18.02 -5.50
C PRO A 278 -2.93 18.61 -6.11
N MET A 279 -2.35 17.92 -7.10
CA MET A 279 -1.17 18.37 -7.83
C MET A 279 -1.30 18.06 -9.32
N HIS A 280 -0.70 18.92 -10.17
CA HIS A 280 -0.41 18.54 -11.55
C HIS A 280 0.99 17.93 -11.61
N ILE A 281 1.07 16.69 -12.02
CA ILE A 281 2.32 15.92 -12.10
C ILE A 281 2.61 15.56 -13.56
N ARG A 282 3.84 15.77 -13.98
CA ARG A 282 4.39 15.26 -15.24
C ARG A 282 5.53 14.27 -14.96
N ILE A 283 5.50 13.13 -15.63
CA ILE A 283 6.63 12.21 -15.66
C ILE A 283 7.54 12.61 -16.82
N ASP A 284 8.80 12.99 -16.51
CA ASP A 284 9.77 13.36 -17.53
C ASP A 284 10.41 12.13 -18.20
N ASP A 285 11.15 12.33 -19.31
CA ASP A 285 11.76 11.25 -20.08
C ASP A 285 12.90 10.51 -19.34
N LYS A 286 13.27 10.99 -18.16
CA LYS A 286 14.24 10.35 -17.27
C LYS A 286 13.57 9.64 -16.09
N GLY A 287 12.23 9.63 -16.02
CA GLY A 287 11.46 8.98 -14.97
C GLY A 287 11.29 9.81 -13.70
N PHE A 288 11.64 11.08 -13.71
CA PHE A 288 11.36 11.95 -12.58
C PHE A 288 9.87 12.34 -12.52
N THR A 289 9.35 12.39 -11.31
CA THR A 289 7.98 12.84 -11.01
C THR A 289 8.01 14.35 -10.72
N ARG A 290 7.62 15.17 -11.70
CA ARG A 290 7.75 16.64 -11.66
C ARG A 290 6.42 17.31 -11.36
N PRO A 291 6.30 18.04 -10.24
CA PRO A 291 5.18 18.96 -10.04
C PRO A 291 5.23 20.12 -11.04
N GLU A 292 4.12 20.39 -11.71
CA GLU A 292 3.97 21.51 -12.65
C GLU A 292 2.73 22.33 -12.29
N PRO A 293 2.81 23.27 -11.35
CA PRO A 293 1.63 24.03 -10.89
C PRO A 293 1.09 25.00 -11.93
N GLY A 294 1.86 25.27 -13.00
CA GLY A 294 1.56 26.32 -13.98
C GLY A 294 1.92 27.72 -13.48
N PRO A 295 1.76 28.76 -14.32
CA PRO A 295 1.91 30.14 -13.92
C PRO A 295 0.88 30.54 -12.84
N PRO A 296 1.18 31.49 -11.95
CA PRO A 296 0.24 31.92 -10.89
C PRO A 296 -1.13 32.36 -11.43
N ASP A 297 -1.13 33.04 -12.59
CA ASP A 297 -2.36 33.56 -13.22
C ASP A 297 -3.10 32.51 -14.06
N THR A 298 -2.47 31.36 -14.33
CA THR A 298 -3.06 30.29 -15.14
C THR A 298 -2.60 28.93 -14.61
N PRO A 299 -3.09 28.51 -13.43
CA PRO A 299 -2.70 27.24 -12.83
C PRO A 299 -3.17 26.06 -13.70
N ILE A 300 -2.32 25.05 -13.83
CA ILE A 300 -2.67 23.81 -14.52
C ILE A 300 -3.57 22.97 -13.60
N ALA A 301 -4.67 22.46 -14.14
CA ALA A 301 -5.60 21.63 -13.38
C ALA A 301 -4.88 20.37 -12.82
N PRO A 302 -5.07 20.00 -11.56
CA PRO A 302 -4.51 18.79 -10.98
C PRO A 302 -4.92 17.54 -11.73
N ASN A 303 -3.98 16.62 -11.95
CA ASN A 303 -4.22 15.30 -12.53
C ASN A 303 -4.03 14.16 -11.52
N ALA A 304 -3.56 14.47 -10.29
CA ALA A 304 -3.35 13.49 -9.22
C ALA A 304 -3.63 14.09 -7.84
N GLN A 305 -3.95 13.19 -6.89
CA GLN A 305 -3.96 13.44 -5.46
C GLN A 305 -2.69 12.80 -4.88
N VAL A 306 -1.83 13.56 -4.24
CA VAL A 306 -0.49 13.14 -3.86
C VAL A 306 -0.28 13.23 -2.35
N CYS A 307 0.20 12.16 -1.74
CA CYS A 307 0.61 12.15 -0.34
C CYS A 307 2.09 12.54 -0.23
N LEU A 308 2.39 13.65 0.42
CA LEU A 308 3.78 14.12 0.57
C LEU A 308 4.38 13.91 1.96
N ASP A 309 3.58 13.39 2.88
CA ASP A 309 4.04 13.10 4.23
C ASP A 309 3.15 12.07 4.91
N SER A 310 3.72 11.29 5.80
CA SER A 310 3.02 10.31 6.61
C SER A 310 3.62 10.27 8.02
N ASN A 311 2.84 9.80 8.98
CA ASN A 311 3.34 9.58 10.33
C ASN A 311 3.68 8.10 10.55
N PRO A 312 4.97 7.72 10.64
CA PRO A 312 5.39 6.32 10.79
C PRO A 312 4.78 5.61 12.01
N ASP A 313 4.66 6.29 13.15
CA ASP A 313 4.11 5.69 14.37
C ASP A 313 2.62 5.37 14.22
N SER A 314 1.86 6.27 13.59
CA SER A 314 0.45 6.04 13.30
C SER A 314 0.25 4.91 12.30
N PHE A 315 1.09 4.88 11.24
CA PHE A 315 1.09 3.80 10.26
C PHE A 315 1.41 2.45 10.93
N PHE A 316 2.51 2.33 11.67
CA PHE A 316 2.88 1.06 12.28
C PHE A 316 1.91 0.59 13.35
N ARG A 317 1.32 1.50 14.12
CA ARG A 317 0.22 1.15 15.04
C ARG A 317 -0.96 0.54 14.30
N PHE A 318 -1.37 1.14 13.19
CA PHE A 318 -2.43 0.62 12.34
C PHE A 318 -2.04 -0.73 11.71
N TYR A 319 -0.86 -0.79 11.09
CA TYR A 319 -0.36 -1.94 10.35
C TYR A 319 -0.22 -3.18 11.25
N LEU A 320 0.51 -3.04 12.35
CA LEU A 320 0.79 -4.13 13.27
C LEU A 320 -0.50 -4.69 13.90
N ASN A 321 -1.41 -3.82 14.32
CA ASN A 321 -2.71 -4.25 14.86
C ASN A 321 -3.53 -5.05 13.84
N ARG A 322 -3.44 -4.73 12.54
CA ARG A 322 -4.16 -5.44 11.48
C ARG A 322 -3.53 -6.78 11.14
N VAL A 323 -2.24 -6.78 10.85
CA VAL A 323 -1.54 -7.97 10.34
C VAL A 323 -1.30 -9.00 11.44
N ALA A 324 -1.11 -8.57 12.69
CA ALA A 324 -0.89 -9.46 13.82
C ALA A 324 -2.18 -10.12 14.36
N THR A 325 -3.36 -9.60 14.03
CA THR A 325 -4.62 -10.20 14.50
C THR A 325 -4.91 -11.50 13.72
N PRO A 326 -5.30 -12.58 14.43
CA PRO A 326 -5.60 -13.89 13.81
C PRO A 326 -6.75 -13.84 12.79
#